data_6107fbe9bb902948a7a1871daee89cfc
#
_entry.id   6107fbe9bb902948a7a1871daee89cfc
#
_cell.length_a   1.000
_cell.length_b   1.000
_cell.length_c   1.000
_cell.angle_alpha   90.00
_cell.angle_beta   90.00
_cell.angle_gamma   90.00
#
_symmetry.space_group_name_H-M   'P 1'
#
loop_
_entity.id
_entity.type
_entity.pdbx_description
1 polymer ?
#
loop_
_entity_poly.entity_id
_entity_poly.type
_entity_poly.pdbx_seq_one_letter_code
_entity_poly.pdbx_strand_id
1 'polypeptide(L)'
;MKSIAVCAVCYNRKDSLARLLSSLDAACYPVPVTLIISIDRSDTTAVEEYADGYVWRHGEKRVVKHQKNLGLRRHILSIGDWLEEFDAIVVLEDDIYVAPSFYYYAQQCVERFADDMGVAGISLYKYPYCADSRQPFMPMVTDSDVFLMKRAVSWGQVWMREQWLEFKKWYDVHSEPFGVLPHLPRGVCEWPESSWLKYHIRYCIEEDKSFVVPYTSLSTCFCDLGTHAVKRQTHTQTVLLQGEKRHWNLNPTVTYDGFFEAECLYGHFSEVLGVRKEELCIDLYGSKGNRMGRRYWLTREQLPFKVVRSYALEMKPWELNVLHEIEGREIFLYDTSVGAKRPHEPDNDKKADYYLYSTDLDVRSILREKVMKTLVDAKHAVFGQNEE
;
A
#
# COMPACT_ATOMS: atom_id res chain seq x y z
N MET A 1 20.44 -12.50 17.13
CA MET A 1 19.99 -11.37 16.25
C MET A 1 19.83 -11.93 14.86
N LYS A 2 18.68 -11.74 14.23
CA LYS A 2 18.40 -12.21 12.85
C LYS A 2 19.25 -11.42 11.86
N SER A 3 19.77 -12.09 10.82
CA SER A 3 20.53 -11.45 9.74
C SER A 3 19.58 -10.80 8.75
N ILE A 4 19.72 -9.47 8.52
CA ILE A 4 18.82 -8.70 7.65
C ILE A 4 19.67 -7.93 6.64
N ALA A 5 19.46 -8.21 5.33
CA ALA A 5 20.06 -7.45 4.25
C ALA A 5 19.11 -6.36 3.72
N VAL A 6 19.67 -5.36 3.06
CA VAL A 6 18.92 -4.34 2.31
C VAL A 6 19.18 -4.54 0.83
N CYS A 7 18.13 -4.64 0.01
CA CYS A 7 18.25 -4.76 -1.43
C CYS A 7 17.63 -3.55 -2.14
N ALA A 8 18.45 -2.84 -2.91
CA ALA A 8 18.03 -1.83 -3.87
C ALA A 8 17.80 -2.51 -5.24
N VAL A 9 16.57 -2.47 -5.73
CA VAL A 9 16.18 -3.10 -7.01
C VAL A 9 16.10 -2.03 -8.09
N CYS A 10 16.91 -2.18 -9.15
CA CYS A 10 17.13 -1.13 -10.12
C CYS A 10 17.03 -1.65 -11.56
N TYR A 11 16.77 -0.73 -12.49
CA TYR A 11 16.76 -1.02 -13.92
C TYR A 11 17.63 -0.02 -14.69
N ASN A 12 17.12 1.18 -14.99
CA ASN A 12 17.80 2.17 -15.85
C ASN A 12 17.72 3.62 -15.33
N ARG A 13 17.28 3.83 -14.08
CA ARG A 13 17.08 5.15 -13.47
C ARG A 13 18.23 5.48 -12.49
N LYS A 14 19.37 5.94 -13.01
CA LYS A 14 20.56 6.25 -12.19
C LYS A 14 20.27 7.28 -11.08
N ASP A 15 19.54 8.36 -11.38
CA ASP A 15 19.30 9.43 -10.41
C ASP A 15 18.32 9.00 -9.31
N SER A 16 17.37 8.14 -9.63
CA SER A 16 16.49 7.48 -8.66
C SER A 16 17.29 6.60 -7.70
N LEU A 17 18.15 5.72 -8.24
CA LEU A 17 19.06 4.90 -7.44
C LEU A 17 19.97 5.76 -6.54
N ALA A 18 20.55 6.85 -7.09
CA ALA A 18 21.42 7.75 -6.33
C ALA A 18 20.68 8.35 -5.12
N ARG A 19 19.42 8.76 -5.30
CA ARG A 19 18.58 9.30 -4.23
C ARG A 19 18.24 8.22 -3.19
N LEU A 20 17.88 7.00 -3.59
CA LEU A 20 17.64 5.88 -2.69
C LEU A 20 18.92 5.60 -1.86
N LEU A 21 20.07 5.42 -2.51
CA LEU A 21 21.33 5.13 -1.83
C LEU A 21 21.75 6.26 -0.88
N SER A 22 21.48 7.52 -1.22
CA SER A 22 21.70 8.66 -0.32
C SER A 22 20.83 8.58 0.94
N SER A 23 19.57 8.17 0.82
CA SER A 23 18.69 7.99 1.99
C SER A 23 19.12 6.79 2.85
N LEU A 24 19.62 5.73 2.24
CA LEU A 24 20.18 4.58 2.95
C LEU A 24 21.47 4.93 3.69
N ASP A 25 22.37 5.72 3.07
CA ASP A 25 23.63 6.15 3.72
C ASP A 25 23.38 7.10 4.91
N ALA A 26 22.28 7.85 4.88
CA ALA A 26 21.87 8.75 5.96
C ALA A 26 21.05 8.05 7.07
N ALA A 27 20.70 6.79 6.92
CA ALA A 27 19.91 6.06 7.89
C ALA A 27 20.77 5.49 9.05
N CYS A 28 20.10 5.11 10.13
CA CYS A 28 20.74 4.61 11.34
C CYS A 28 20.73 3.09 11.36
N TYR A 29 21.90 2.50 11.58
CA TYR A 29 22.09 1.04 11.66
C TYR A 29 22.73 0.65 12.99
N PRO A 30 22.12 -0.26 13.79
CA PRO A 30 22.71 -0.72 15.05
C PRO A 30 23.85 -1.73 14.84
N VAL A 31 23.94 -2.31 13.66
CA VAL A 31 24.91 -3.36 13.27
C VAL A 31 25.36 -3.15 11.82
N PRO A 32 26.50 -3.74 11.40
CA PRO A 32 26.85 -3.76 9.98
C PRO A 32 25.76 -4.45 9.15
N VAL A 33 25.43 -3.86 7.99
CA VAL A 33 24.34 -4.31 7.11
C VAL A 33 24.87 -4.54 5.70
N THR A 34 24.53 -5.69 5.11
CA THR A 34 24.82 -5.96 3.71
C THR A 34 23.84 -5.22 2.82
N LEU A 35 24.36 -4.37 1.92
CA LEU A 35 23.63 -3.73 0.84
C LEU A 35 23.79 -4.54 -0.45
N ILE A 36 22.69 -5.03 -1.00
CA ILE A 36 22.63 -5.67 -2.32
C ILE A 36 22.05 -4.65 -3.30
N ILE A 37 22.76 -4.38 -4.38
CA ILE A 37 22.24 -3.56 -5.48
C ILE A 37 22.00 -4.52 -6.65
N SER A 38 20.72 -4.86 -6.88
CA SER A 38 20.31 -5.79 -7.94
C SER A 38 19.85 -5.00 -9.17
N ILE A 39 20.52 -5.20 -10.31
CA ILE A 39 20.35 -4.40 -11.52
C ILE A 39 19.87 -5.32 -12.65
N ASP A 40 18.64 -5.07 -13.14
CA ASP A 40 18.15 -5.74 -14.33
C ASP A 40 18.84 -5.21 -15.60
N ARG A 41 18.99 -6.04 -16.62
CA ARG A 41 19.70 -5.67 -17.86
C ARG A 41 18.92 -4.61 -18.62
N SER A 42 19.58 -3.48 -18.88
CA SER A 42 19.08 -2.37 -19.71
C SER A 42 20.05 -2.07 -20.87
N ASP A 43 19.65 -1.14 -21.75
CA ASP A 43 20.48 -0.68 -22.88
C ASP A 43 21.56 0.33 -22.46
N THR A 44 21.58 0.75 -21.18
CA THR A 44 22.55 1.71 -20.63
C THR A 44 23.35 1.08 -19.49
N THR A 45 24.61 1.48 -19.36
CA THR A 45 25.52 1.08 -18.26
C THR A 45 25.53 2.05 -17.09
N ALA A 46 24.82 3.19 -17.19
CA ALA A 46 24.89 4.28 -16.23
C ALA A 46 24.53 3.87 -14.77
N VAL A 47 23.58 2.93 -14.61
CA VAL A 47 23.19 2.38 -13.28
C VAL A 47 24.29 1.44 -12.77
N GLU A 48 24.83 0.59 -13.63
CA GLU A 48 25.90 -0.36 -13.30
C GLU A 48 27.17 0.38 -12.87
N GLU A 49 27.61 1.38 -13.64
CA GLU A 49 28.78 2.21 -13.34
C GLU A 49 28.62 2.97 -12.02
N TYR A 50 27.44 3.53 -11.80
CA TYR A 50 27.14 4.23 -10.55
C TYR A 50 27.16 3.27 -9.34
N ALA A 51 26.56 2.09 -9.46
CA ALA A 51 26.54 1.08 -8.40
C ALA A 51 27.94 0.54 -8.08
N ASP A 52 28.76 0.30 -9.09
CA ASP A 52 30.16 -0.16 -8.91
C ASP A 52 30.98 0.89 -8.15
N GLY A 53 30.86 2.16 -8.53
CA GLY A 53 31.57 3.28 -7.92
C GLY A 53 31.04 3.71 -6.54
N TYR A 54 29.83 3.30 -6.16
CA TYR A 54 29.22 3.71 -4.89
C TYR A 54 29.93 3.05 -3.70
N VAL A 55 30.22 3.82 -2.64
CA VAL A 55 30.86 3.34 -1.42
C VAL A 55 29.81 3.20 -0.33
N TRP A 56 29.53 1.98 0.10
CA TRP A 56 28.67 1.67 1.23
C TRP A 56 29.47 1.67 2.54
N ARG A 57 29.08 2.50 3.52
CA ARG A 57 29.85 2.70 4.75
C ARG A 57 29.36 1.86 5.92
N HIS A 58 28.20 1.22 5.79
CA HIS A 58 27.53 0.55 6.90
C HIS A 58 27.68 -0.98 6.87
N GLY A 59 28.56 -1.52 6.02
CA GLY A 59 28.82 -2.95 5.93
C GLY A 59 29.32 -3.40 4.55
N GLU A 60 28.97 -4.61 4.17
CA GLU A 60 29.30 -5.17 2.86
C GLU A 60 28.42 -4.60 1.75
N LYS A 61 29.00 -4.37 0.56
CA LYS A 61 28.26 -4.05 -0.66
C LYS A 61 28.39 -5.17 -1.68
N ARG A 62 27.27 -5.61 -2.24
CA ARG A 62 27.22 -6.57 -3.34
C ARG A 62 26.47 -5.97 -4.52
N VAL A 63 27.06 -5.95 -5.72
CA VAL A 63 26.40 -5.52 -6.95
C VAL A 63 26.12 -6.73 -7.82
N VAL A 64 24.84 -6.95 -8.12
CA VAL A 64 24.36 -8.06 -8.94
C VAL A 64 23.85 -7.52 -10.26
N LYS A 65 24.47 -7.91 -11.36
CA LYS A 65 24.13 -7.49 -12.72
C LYS A 65 23.55 -8.66 -13.50
N HIS A 66 22.29 -8.59 -13.83
CA HIS A 66 21.65 -9.62 -14.64
C HIS A 66 22.13 -9.56 -16.09
N GLN A 67 22.46 -10.72 -16.66
CA GLN A 67 22.99 -10.83 -18.03
C GLN A 67 21.95 -10.58 -19.12
N LYS A 68 20.67 -10.75 -18.77
CA LYS A 68 19.51 -10.51 -19.63
C LYS A 68 18.41 -9.75 -18.87
N ASN A 69 17.56 -9.03 -19.58
CA ASN A 69 16.40 -8.40 -19.00
C ASN A 69 15.43 -9.47 -18.49
N LEU A 70 15.18 -9.48 -17.19
CA LEU A 70 14.24 -10.38 -16.51
C LEU A 70 12.81 -9.84 -16.55
N GLY A 71 12.69 -8.51 -16.65
CA GLY A 71 11.45 -7.79 -16.46
C GLY A 71 11.04 -7.70 -14.97
N LEU A 72 10.23 -6.70 -14.66
CA LEU A 72 9.90 -6.32 -13.27
C LEU A 72 9.52 -7.51 -12.38
N ARG A 73 8.54 -8.33 -12.80
CA ARG A 73 8.02 -9.43 -11.99
C ARG A 73 9.09 -10.46 -11.63
N ARG A 74 9.86 -10.92 -12.61
CA ARG A 74 10.88 -11.93 -12.36
C ARG A 74 12.06 -11.37 -11.58
N HIS A 75 12.45 -10.12 -11.87
CA HIS A 75 13.54 -9.46 -11.17
C HIS A 75 13.21 -9.31 -9.68
N ILE A 76 12.04 -8.75 -9.34
CA ILE A 76 11.63 -8.61 -7.93
C ILE A 76 11.54 -9.98 -7.24
N LEU A 77 10.91 -10.97 -7.87
CA LEU A 77 10.77 -12.29 -7.25
C LEU A 77 12.11 -13.00 -7.02
N SER A 78 13.12 -12.74 -7.86
CA SER A 78 14.47 -13.30 -7.67
C SER A 78 15.19 -12.74 -6.44
N ILE A 79 14.77 -11.59 -5.90
CA ILE A 79 15.35 -11.06 -4.67
C ILE A 79 15.08 -11.99 -3.48
N GLY A 80 14.00 -12.74 -3.53
CA GLY A 80 13.68 -13.73 -2.50
C GLY A 80 14.68 -14.87 -2.39
N ASP A 81 15.49 -15.13 -3.43
CA ASP A 81 16.54 -16.16 -3.40
C ASP A 81 17.62 -15.83 -2.36
N TRP A 82 17.84 -14.55 -2.03
CA TRP A 82 18.73 -14.11 -0.96
C TRP A 82 18.30 -14.54 0.44
N LEU A 83 17.05 -14.97 0.62
CA LEU A 83 16.57 -15.53 1.89
C LEU A 83 17.12 -16.93 2.19
N GLU A 84 17.87 -17.54 1.27
CA GLU A 84 18.72 -18.71 1.56
C GLU A 84 19.90 -18.32 2.47
N GLU A 85 20.43 -17.09 2.32
CA GLU A 85 21.56 -16.58 3.12
C GLU A 85 21.12 -15.77 4.33
N PHE A 86 20.10 -14.91 4.17
CA PHE A 86 19.62 -13.99 5.20
C PHE A 86 18.30 -14.46 5.82
N ASP A 87 18.07 -14.13 7.09
CA ASP A 87 16.78 -14.41 7.76
C ASP A 87 15.66 -13.50 7.26
N ALA A 88 16.02 -12.29 6.81
CA ALA A 88 15.10 -11.34 6.20
C ALA A 88 15.81 -10.42 5.22
N ILE A 89 15.05 -9.81 4.31
CA ILE A 89 15.55 -8.83 3.35
C ILE A 89 14.60 -7.65 3.23
N VAL A 90 15.14 -6.43 3.33
CA VAL A 90 14.40 -5.20 3.01
C VAL A 90 14.48 -4.97 1.52
N VAL A 91 13.34 -4.95 0.83
CA VAL A 91 13.23 -4.79 -0.62
C VAL A 91 12.76 -3.38 -0.96
N LEU A 92 13.57 -2.65 -1.71
CA LEU A 92 13.35 -1.25 -2.08
C LEU A 92 13.55 -1.06 -3.58
N GLU A 93 12.52 -0.61 -4.28
CA GLU A 93 12.65 -0.17 -5.68
C GLU A 93 13.40 1.18 -5.73
N ASP A 94 14.05 1.50 -6.85
CA ASP A 94 14.98 2.63 -6.99
C ASP A 94 14.36 4.02 -6.79
N ASP A 95 13.02 4.16 -6.85
CA ASP A 95 12.31 5.42 -6.61
C ASP A 95 11.81 5.60 -5.15
N ILE A 96 12.28 4.77 -4.24
CA ILE A 96 11.95 4.85 -2.81
C ILE A 96 12.92 5.78 -2.08
N TYR A 97 12.44 6.41 -1.03
CA TYR A 97 13.20 7.13 -0.03
C TYR A 97 12.85 6.61 1.36
N VAL A 98 13.86 6.31 2.19
CA VAL A 98 13.65 5.74 3.52
C VAL A 98 13.84 6.76 4.65
N ALA A 99 13.12 6.56 5.74
CA ALA A 99 13.30 7.31 6.99
C ALA A 99 14.59 6.90 7.71
N PRO A 100 15.20 7.78 8.54
CA PRO A 100 16.43 7.45 9.27
C PRO A 100 16.35 6.18 10.12
N SER A 101 15.18 5.87 10.70
CA SER A 101 14.99 4.75 11.63
C SER A 101 14.34 3.51 10.99
N PHE A 102 14.27 3.43 9.64
CA PHE A 102 13.61 2.31 8.96
C PHE A 102 14.19 0.94 9.34
N TYR A 103 15.51 0.87 9.51
CA TYR A 103 16.19 -0.38 9.82
C TYR A 103 15.93 -0.86 11.25
N TYR A 104 15.87 0.05 12.22
CA TYR A 104 15.47 -0.29 13.59
C TYR A 104 14.05 -0.89 13.64
N TYR A 105 13.12 -0.30 12.86
CA TYR A 105 11.76 -0.83 12.72
C TYR A 105 11.77 -2.22 12.08
N ALA A 106 12.45 -2.36 10.95
CA ALA A 106 12.54 -3.64 10.24
C ALA A 106 13.11 -4.74 11.15
N GLN A 107 14.19 -4.44 11.89
CA GLN A 107 14.82 -5.38 12.82
C GLN A 107 13.85 -5.83 13.92
N GLN A 108 13.19 -4.90 14.60
CA GLN A 108 12.26 -5.24 15.67
C GLN A 108 11.03 -6.01 15.16
N CYS A 109 10.51 -5.63 13.98
CA CYS A 109 9.44 -6.38 13.35
C CYS A 109 9.86 -7.81 12.99
N VAL A 110 11.05 -8.00 12.41
CA VAL A 110 11.57 -9.34 12.11
C VAL A 110 11.73 -10.16 13.40
N GLU A 111 12.31 -9.59 14.46
CA GLU A 111 12.44 -10.28 15.76
C GLU A 111 11.08 -10.68 16.35
N ARG A 112 10.06 -9.83 16.17
CA ARG A 112 8.71 -10.06 16.73
C ARG A 112 7.86 -11.02 15.91
N PHE A 113 7.96 -11.00 14.57
CA PHE A 113 7.01 -11.68 13.68
C PHE A 113 7.62 -12.81 12.83
N ALA A 114 8.92 -13.11 12.95
CA ALA A 114 9.55 -14.14 12.13
C ALA A 114 8.90 -15.54 12.30
N ASP A 115 8.36 -15.82 13.47
CA ASP A 115 7.72 -17.11 13.78
C ASP A 115 6.17 -17.04 13.66
N ASP A 116 5.63 -15.89 13.27
CA ASP A 116 4.18 -15.70 13.08
C ASP A 116 3.78 -15.96 11.63
N MET A 117 3.26 -17.14 11.38
CA MET A 117 2.85 -17.57 10.04
C MET A 117 1.54 -16.91 9.56
N GLY A 118 0.84 -16.14 10.37
CA GLY A 118 -0.25 -15.25 9.96
C GLY A 118 0.24 -13.97 9.28
N VAL A 119 1.54 -13.65 9.44
CA VAL A 119 2.18 -12.49 8.82
C VAL A 119 2.87 -12.90 7.52
N ALA A 120 2.54 -12.25 6.40
CA ALA A 120 3.18 -12.48 5.10
C ALA A 120 4.43 -11.61 4.88
N GLY A 121 4.55 -10.51 5.61
CA GLY A 121 5.66 -9.57 5.49
C GLY A 121 5.44 -8.30 6.30
N ILE A 122 6.39 -7.39 6.20
CA ILE A 122 6.37 -6.12 6.93
C ILE A 122 6.41 -4.99 5.90
N SER A 123 5.54 -4.01 6.04
CA SER A 123 5.54 -2.79 5.23
C SER A 123 6.36 -1.69 5.91
N LEU A 124 7.10 -0.92 5.14
CA LEU A 124 7.68 0.35 5.57
C LEU A 124 6.75 1.53 5.26
N TYR A 125 5.72 1.29 4.47
CA TYR A 125 4.84 2.31 3.92
C TYR A 125 3.40 2.11 4.40
N LYS A 126 2.74 3.21 4.73
CA LYS A 126 1.29 3.25 5.00
C LYS A 126 0.57 3.93 3.83
N TYR A 127 -0.45 3.29 3.31
CA TYR A 127 -1.32 3.92 2.31
C TYR A 127 -1.97 5.19 2.86
N PRO A 128 -1.83 6.36 2.22
CA PRO A 128 -2.56 7.57 2.60
C PRO A 128 -4.02 7.55 2.14
N TYR A 129 -4.37 6.65 1.22
CA TYR A 129 -5.72 6.50 0.66
C TYR A 129 -5.98 5.03 0.31
N CYS A 130 -7.26 4.67 0.23
CA CYS A 130 -7.68 3.39 -0.35
C CYS A 130 -7.32 3.36 -1.84
N ALA A 131 -6.46 2.43 -2.24
CA ALA A 131 -5.93 2.37 -3.60
C ALA A 131 -7.02 2.17 -4.66
N ASP A 132 -8.11 1.50 -4.29
CA ASP A 132 -9.17 1.13 -5.22
C ASP A 132 -10.22 2.24 -5.40
N SER A 133 -10.63 2.91 -4.31
CA SER A 133 -11.66 3.97 -4.34
C SER A 133 -11.11 5.40 -4.32
N ARG A 134 -9.80 5.57 -4.10
CA ARG A 134 -9.12 6.87 -3.94
C ARG A 134 -9.58 7.69 -2.73
N GLN A 135 -10.31 7.09 -1.81
CA GLN A 135 -10.72 7.72 -0.57
C GLN A 135 -9.55 7.80 0.43
N PRO A 136 -9.43 8.85 1.23
CA PRO A 136 -8.42 8.92 2.29
C PRO A 136 -8.52 7.71 3.21
N PHE A 137 -7.39 7.03 3.46
CA PHE A 137 -7.32 5.92 4.40
C PHE A 137 -6.87 6.40 5.76
N MET A 138 -7.74 6.26 6.73
CA MET A 138 -7.55 6.68 8.11
C MET A 138 -7.71 5.46 9.03
N PRO A 139 -6.66 4.69 9.24
CA PRO A 139 -6.76 3.54 10.14
C PRO A 139 -7.05 3.98 11.57
N MET A 140 -7.82 3.17 12.29
CA MET A 140 -8.08 3.36 13.71
C MET A 140 -6.75 3.36 14.47
N VAL A 141 -6.50 4.42 15.22
CA VAL A 141 -5.29 4.59 16.01
C VAL A 141 -5.50 3.95 17.39
N THR A 142 -4.56 3.14 17.81
CA THR A 142 -4.51 2.50 19.12
C THR A 142 -3.20 2.88 19.83
N ASP A 143 -2.86 2.22 20.90
CA ASP A 143 -1.57 2.34 21.57
C ASP A 143 -0.41 1.64 20.83
N SER A 144 -0.73 0.78 19.84
CA SER A 144 0.28 0.17 18.97
C SER A 144 0.84 1.16 17.94
N ASP A 145 2.10 0.96 17.55
CA ASP A 145 2.73 1.71 16.44
C ASP A 145 2.41 1.08 15.07
N VAL A 146 1.73 -0.07 15.04
CA VAL A 146 1.45 -0.86 13.85
C VAL A 146 0.02 -1.41 13.85
N PHE A 147 -0.49 -1.69 12.67
CA PHE A 147 -1.72 -2.46 12.44
C PHE A 147 -1.47 -3.56 11.41
N LEU A 148 -2.39 -4.50 11.29
CA LEU A 148 -2.34 -5.58 10.30
C LEU A 148 -3.22 -5.24 9.09
N MET A 149 -2.78 -5.64 7.89
CA MET A 149 -3.54 -5.45 6.67
C MET A 149 -3.31 -6.60 5.69
N LYS A 150 -4.37 -7.19 5.16
CA LYS A 150 -4.32 -8.27 4.15
C LYS A 150 -3.99 -7.73 2.75
N ARG A 151 -2.95 -6.90 2.68
CA ARG A 151 -2.50 -6.27 1.44
C ARG A 151 -1.02 -5.97 1.46
N ALA A 152 -0.28 -6.55 0.52
CA ALA A 152 1.12 -6.24 0.31
C ALA A 152 1.30 -4.85 -0.32
N VAL A 153 2.49 -4.25 -0.14
CA VAL A 153 2.88 -2.92 -0.61
C VAL A 153 4.19 -3.01 -1.37
N SER A 154 4.35 -2.29 -2.50
CA SER A 154 5.63 -2.26 -3.23
C SER A 154 6.59 -1.16 -2.76
N TRP A 155 6.11 -0.17 -2.03
CA TRP A 155 6.91 1.00 -1.63
C TRP A 155 7.72 0.79 -0.35
N GLY A 156 8.52 -0.30 -0.35
CA GLY A 156 9.36 -0.73 0.75
C GLY A 156 8.69 -1.77 1.62
N GLN A 157 9.27 -2.96 1.62
CA GLN A 157 8.81 -4.07 2.44
C GLN A 157 9.97 -4.93 2.94
N VAL A 158 9.70 -5.72 3.96
CA VAL A 158 10.63 -6.71 4.50
C VAL A 158 10.02 -8.09 4.30
N TRP A 159 10.75 -8.94 3.65
CA TRP A 159 10.42 -10.36 3.52
C TRP A 159 11.23 -11.16 4.52
N MET A 160 10.57 -12.08 5.19
CA MET A 160 11.17 -13.00 6.14
C MET A 160 11.22 -14.40 5.51
N ARG A 161 12.23 -15.18 5.81
CA ARG A 161 12.54 -16.46 5.13
C ARG A 161 11.34 -17.40 5.06
N GLU A 162 10.77 -17.76 6.19
CA GLU A 162 9.71 -18.78 6.25
C GLU A 162 8.43 -18.31 5.53
N GLN A 163 8.04 -17.03 5.74
CA GLN A 163 6.87 -16.43 5.10
C GLN A 163 7.06 -16.31 3.59
N TRP A 164 8.29 -15.98 3.14
CA TRP A 164 8.61 -15.94 1.72
C TRP A 164 8.53 -17.33 1.09
N LEU A 165 9.05 -18.37 1.75
CA LEU A 165 8.98 -19.74 1.25
C LEU A 165 7.54 -20.22 1.11
N GLU A 166 6.64 -19.86 2.05
CA GLU A 166 5.21 -20.16 1.90
C GLU A 166 4.60 -19.41 0.71
N PHE A 167 4.86 -18.11 0.58
CA PHE A 167 4.42 -17.35 -0.59
C PHE A 167 4.94 -17.95 -1.88
N LYS A 168 6.21 -18.29 -1.95
CA LYS A 168 6.83 -18.87 -3.15
C LYS A 168 6.20 -20.19 -3.54
N LYS A 169 5.95 -21.08 -2.56
CA LYS A 169 5.25 -22.34 -2.76
C LYS A 169 3.84 -22.13 -3.32
N TRP A 170 3.08 -21.17 -2.75
CA TRP A 170 1.78 -20.81 -3.26
C TRP A 170 1.88 -20.21 -4.67
N TYR A 171 2.81 -19.29 -4.90
CA TYR A 171 3.02 -18.62 -6.17
C TYR A 171 3.34 -19.61 -7.31
N ASP A 172 4.16 -20.63 -7.06
CA ASP A 172 4.58 -21.61 -8.07
C ASP A 172 3.37 -22.36 -8.71
N VAL A 173 2.26 -22.48 -7.98
CA VAL A 173 1.02 -23.10 -8.48
C VAL A 173 -0.06 -22.08 -8.89
N HIS A 174 0.16 -20.77 -8.61
CA HIS A 174 -0.80 -19.69 -8.91
C HIS A 174 -0.20 -18.58 -9.81
N SER A 175 0.95 -18.84 -10.46
CA SER A 175 1.68 -17.86 -11.27
C SER A 175 1.03 -17.51 -12.61
N GLU A 176 0.03 -18.26 -13.02
CA GLU A 176 -0.71 -18.03 -14.27
C GLU A 176 -1.52 -16.72 -14.22
N PRO A 177 -1.69 -16.04 -15.37
CA PRO A 177 -2.54 -14.87 -15.48
C PRO A 177 -3.95 -15.12 -14.96
N PHE A 178 -4.51 -14.16 -14.23
CA PHE A 178 -5.88 -14.23 -13.73
C PHE A 178 -6.66 -12.96 -14.02
N GLY A 179 -7.94 -13.12 -14.33
CA GLY A 179 -8.90 -12.05 -14.55
C GLY A 179 -9.54 -11.57 -13.24
N VAL A 180 -10.69 -10.91 -13.35
CA VAL A 180 -11.44 -10.41 -12.19
C VAL A 180 -11.98 -11.57 -11.35
N LEU A 181 -11.55 -11.62 -10.10
CA LEU A 181 -12.01 -12.54 -9.08
C LEU A 181 -12.88 -11.78 -8.06
N PRO A 182 -14.10 -12.24 -7.74
CA PRO A 182 -15.04 -11.48 -6.91
C PRO A 182 -14.56 -11.16 -5.50
N HIS A 183 -13.64 -11.96 -4.95
CA HIS A 183 -13.06 -11.81 -3.62
C HIS A 183 -11.80 -10.95 -3.59
N LEU A 184 -11.35 -10.47 -4.76
CA LEU A 184 -10.19 -9.58 -4.88
C LEU A 184 -10.60 -8.16 -5.30
N PRO A 185 -9.86 -7.13 -4.88
CA PRO A 185 -10.06 -5.78 -5.38
C PRO A 185 -9.92 -5.75 -6.91
N ARG A 186 -10.93 -5.19 -7.57
CA ARG A 186 -10.98 -5.19 -9.04
C ARG A 186 -9.76 -4.51 -9.65
N GLY A 187 -9.33 -3.37 -9.08
CA GLY A 187 -8.15 -2.66 -9.55
C GLY A 187 -6.89 -3.51 -9.55
N VAL A 188 -6.72 -4.37 -8.53
CA VAL A 188 -5.58 -5.32 -8.44
C VAL A 188 -5.66 -6.37 -9.55
N CYS A 189 -6.85 -6.91 -9.81
CA CYS A 189 -7.05 -7.90 -10.89
C CYS A 189 -6.71 -7.33 -12.29
N GLU A 190 -6.98 -6.04 -12.51
CA GLU A 190 -6.76 -5.34 -13.77
C GLU A 190 -5.29 -4.88 -13.99
N TRP A 191 -4.41 -5.03 -12.99
CA TRP A 191 -3.00 -4.73 -13.17
C TRP A 191 -2.35 -5.65 -14.21
N PRO A 192 -1.33 -5.14 -14.96
CA PRO A 192 -0.67 -5.93 -15.99
C PRO A 192 0.02 -7.17 -15.42
N GLU A 193 0.26 -8.16 -16.26
CA GLU A 193 0.93 -9.40 -15.86
C GLU A 193 2.40 -9.22 -15.44
N SER A 194 3.00 -8.09 -15.78
CA SER A 194 4.31 -7.69 -15.26
C SER A 194 4.28 -7.29 -13.78
N SER A 195 3.09 -7.08 -13.18
CA SER A 195 2.97 -6.78 -11.76
C SER A 195 3.20 -8.01 -10.90
N TRP A 196 4.28 -8.01 -10.12
CA TRP A 196 4.53 -9.03 -9.10
C TRP A 196 3.60 -8.87 -7.90
N LEU A 197 3.28 -7.61 -7.55
CA LEU A 197 2.50 -7.25 -6.38
C LEU A 197 1.06 -7.79 -6.42
N LYS A 198 0.45 -7.90 -7.62
CA LYS A 198 -0.92 -8.47 -7.73
C LYS A 198 -1.02 -9.88 -7.17
N TYR A 199 0.02 -10.69 -7.35
CA TYR A 199 0.07 -12.06 -6.83
C TYR A 199 0.29 -12.09 -5.33
N HIS A 200 1.11 -11.20 -4.79
CA HIS A 200 1.35 -11.13 -3.35
C HIS A 200 0.10 -10.62 -2.59
N ILE A 201 -0.63 -9.66 -3.16
CA ILE A 201 -1.93 -9.22 -2.61
C ILE A 201 -2.96 -10.36 -2.67
N ARG A 202 -3.03 -11.08 -3.80
CA ARG A 202 -3.91 -12.23 -3.95
C ARG A 202 -3.60 -13.30 -2.89
N TYR A 203 -2.34 -13.64 -2.69
CA TYR A 203 -1.88 -14.55 -1.65
C TYR A 203 -2.35 -14.11 -0.25
N CYS A 204 -2.16 -12.84 0.10
CA CYS A 204 -2.58 -12.33 1.40
C CYS A 204 -4.07 -12.53 1.64
N ILE A 205 -4.91 -12.32 0.63
CA ILE A 205 -6.36 -12.44 0.73
C ILE A 205 -6.81 -13.91 0.74
N GLU A 206 -6.28 -14.74 -0.15
CA GLU A 206 -6.67 -16.15 -0.30
C GLU A 206 -6.17 -17.03 0.86
N GLU A 207 -4.98 -16.75 1.39
CA GLU A 207 -4.36 -17.52 2.48
C GLU A 207 -4.52 -16.87 3.86
N ASP A 208 -5.36 -15.85 3.97
CA ASP A 208 -5.64 -15.14 5.23
C ASP A 208 -4.39 -14.60 5.93
N LYS A 209 -3.45 -14.02 5.14
CA LYS A 209 -2.19 -13.49 5.62
C LYS A 209 -2.19 -11.97 5.67
N SER A 210 -1.49 -11.39 6.63
CA SER A 210 -1.41 -9.94 6.81
C SER A 210 0.01 -9.41 6.66
N PHE A 211 0.14 -8.18 6.19
CA PHE A 211 1.33 -7.36 6.37
C PHE A 211 1.23 -6.57 7.66
N VAL A 212 2.35 -6.45 8.37
CA VAL A 212 2.50 -5.49 9.48
C VAL A 212 2.75 -4.11 8.89
N VAL A 213 1.91 -3.14 9.19
CA VAL A 213 1.94 -1.80 8.58
C VAL A 213 2.14 -0.74 9.66
N PRO A 214 3.12 0.18 9.53
CA PRO A 214 3.32 1.23 10.52
C PRO A 214 2.26 2.33 10.38
N TYR A 215 1.81 2.94 11.50
CA TYR A 215 0.92 4.11 11.44
C TYR A 215 1.60 5.34 10.84
N THR A 216 2.92 5.47 10.99
CA THR A 216 3.71 6.51 10.33
C THR A 216 4.73 5.85 9.41
N SER A 217 4.72 6.20 8.14
CA SER A 217 5.57 5.58 7.13
C SER A 217 7.06 5.78 7.39
N LEU A 218 7.83 4.74 7.07
CA LEU A 218 9.29 4.69 7.13
C LEU A 218 9.91 4.68 5.73
N SER A 219 9.06 4.71 4.71
CA SER A 219 9.42 4.91 3.31
C SER A 219 8.38 5.77 2.59
N THR A 220 8.78 6.40 1.51
CA THR A 220 7.89 7.10 0.58
C THR A 220 8.36 6.89 -0.85
N CYS A 221 7.45 7.05 -1.82
CA CYS A 221 7.75 6.88 -3.24
C CYS A 221 7.85 8.24 -3.93
N PHE A 222 8.85 8.44 -4.76
CA PHE A 222 8.99 9.64 -5.59
C PHE A 222 8.18 9.55 -6.89
N CYS A 223 7.72 8.35 -7.27
CA CYS A 223 6.99 8.11 -8.52
C CYS A 223 7.69 8.73 -9.72
N ASP A 224 8.98 8.45 -9.85
CA ASP A 224 9.78 8.91 -10.98
C ASP A 224 9.26 8.35 -12.29
N LEU A 225 9.41 9.13 -13.36
CA LEU A 225 9.01 8.67 -14.69
C LEU A 225 9.76 7.39 -15.06
N GLY A 226 9.06 6.45 -15.63
CA GLY A 226 9.60 5.14 -15.99
C GLY A 226 8.58 4.30 -16.75
N THR A 227 8.83 3.02 -16.90
CA THR A 227 7.99 2.10 -17.69
C THR A 227 6.51 2.11 -17.28
N HIS A 228 6.23 2.29 -15.99
CA HIS A 228 4.87 2.25 -15.44
C HIS A 228 4.34 3.61 -14.99
N ALA A 229 5.17 4.62 -14.87
CA ALA A 229 4.82 5.97 -14.45
C ALA A 229 5.06 6.97 -15.59
N VAL A 230 4.06 7.17 -16.44
CA VAL A 230 4.11 8.12 -17.56
C VAL A 230 3.89 9.59 -17.14
N LYS A 231 3.45 9.83 -15.90
CA LYS A 231 3.27 11.17 -15.31
C LYS A 231 3.75 11.15 -13.87
N ARG A 232 4.42 12.21 -13.44
CA ARG A 232 4.73 12.42 -12.02
C ARG A 232 3.44 12.51 -11.21
N GLN A 233 3.40 11.78 -10.12
CA GLN A 233 2.25 11.72 -9.22
C GLN A 233 2.75 11.98 -7.79
N THR A 234 2.00 12.76 -7.02
CA THR A 234 2.35 13.06 -5.62
C THR A 234 1.42 12.37 -4.63
N HIS A 235 0.33 11.78 -5.11
CA HIS A 235 -0.69 11.19 -4.24
C HIS A 235 -0.23 9.92 -3.51
N THR A 236 0.85 9.29 -3.95
CA THR A 236 1.50 8.16 -3.26
C THR A 236 2.55 8.59 -2.25
N GLN A 237 2.92 9.88 -2.24
CA GLN A 237 3.81 10.41 -1.22
C GLN A 237 3.08 10.44 0.13
N THR A 238 3.81 10.10 1.20
CA THR A 238 3.24 10.01 2.54
C THR A 238 4.14 10.73 3.55
N VAL A 239 3.58 11.06 4.70
CA VAL A 239 4.34 11.61 5.82
C VAL A 239 5.38 10.58 6.25
N LEU A 240 6.64 10.98 6.22
CA LEU A 240 7.78 10.15 6.54
C LEU A 240 8.25 10.42 7.98
N LEU A 241 8.42 9.35 8.77
CA LEU A 241 8.95 9.45 10.12
C LEU A 241 10.34 10.10 10.10
N GLN A 242 10.54 11.14 10.91
CA GLN A 242 11.83 11.79 11.06
C GLN A 242 12.46 11.50 12.44
N GLY A 243 13.78 11.58 12.50
CA GLY A 243 14.53 11.32 13.72
C GLY A 243 14.82 9.85 13.99
N GLU A 244 15.50 9.61 15.11
CA GLU A 244 15.96 8.28 15.51
C GLU A 244 14.97 7.61 16.47
N LYS A 245 13.82 7.17 15.98
CA LYS A 245 12.95 6.31 16.78
C LYS A 245 13.58 4.93 16.86
N ARG A 246 13.82 4.44 18.08
CA ARG A 246 14.52 3.17 18.34
C ARG A 246 13.64 2.07 18.90
N HIS A 247 12.41 2.38 19.32
CA HIS A 247 11.48 1.42 19.91
C HIS A 247 10.09 1.61 19.36
N TRP A 248 9.43 0.48 19.06
CA TRP A 248 8.04 0.41 18.58
C TRP A 248 7.21 -0.50 19.48
N ASN A 249 5.98 -0.09 19.75
CA ASN A 249 4.95 -0.98 20.28
C ASN A 249 4.40 -1.83 19.12
N LEU A 250 4.86 -3.07 19.02
CA LEU A 250 4.53 -4.01 17.94
C LEU A 250 3.42 -5.00 18.36
N ASN A 251 2.39 -4.52 19.05
CA ASN A 251 1.23 -5.33 19.47
C ASN A 251 -0.03 -4.86 18.70
N PRO A 252 -0.19 -5.22 17.41
CA PRO A 252 -1.32 -4.77 16.62
C PRO A 252 -2.63 -5.37 17.17
N THR A 253 -3.64 -4.51 17.30
CA THR A 253 -5.00 -4.89 17.71
C THR A 253 -6.03 -4.65 16.60
N VAL A 254 -5.63 -3.96 15.54
CA VAL A 254 -6.48 -3.63 14.39
C VAL A 254 -6.03 -4.38 13.17
N THR A 255 -6.97 -5.01 12.45
CA THR A 255 -6.73 -5.72 11.20
C THR A 255 -7.66 -5.19 10.12
N TYR A 256 -7.09 -4.86 8.96
CA TYR A 256 -7.81 -4.47 7.75
C TYR A 256 -7.78 -5.58 6.71
N ASP A 257 -8.90 -5.75 6.01
CA ASP A 257 -8.97 -6.67 4.87
C ASP A 257 -8.29 -6.08 3.62
N GLY A 258 -8.24 -6.85 2.53
CA GLY A 258 -7.67 -6.41 1.26
C GLY A 258 -8.38 -5.23 0.59
N PHE A 259 -9.57 -4.85 1.10
CA PHE A 259 -10.42 -3.76 0.63
C PHE A 259 -10.37 -2.52 1.55
N PHE A 260 -9.45 -2.49 2.51
CA PHE A 260 -9.28 -1.42 3.50
C PHE A 260 -10.39 -1.36 4.57
N GLU A 261 -11.20 -2.40 4.73
CA GLU A 261 -12.23 -2.43 5.75
C GLU A 261 -11.71 -3.05 7.06
N ALA A 262 -12.09 -2.46 8.20
CA ALA A 262 -11.64 -2.90 9.51
C ALA A 262 -12.26 -4.26 9.88
N GLU A 263 -11.58 -5.34 9.56
CA GLU A 263 -12.06 -6.71 9.75
C GLU A 263 -12.27 -7.07 11.22
N CYS A 264 -11.43 -6.57 12.10
CA CYS A 264 -11.56 -6.77 13.55
C CYS A 264 -12.88 -6.23 14.13
N LEU A 265 -13.53 -5.30 13.43
CA LEU A 265 -14.78 -4.68 13.88
C LEU A 265 -16.06 -5.42 13.43
N TYR A 266 -15.97 -6.45 12.59
CA TYR A 266 -17.17 -7.14 12.10
C TYR A 266 -18.08 -7.67 13.22
N GLY A 267 -17.52 -8.13 14.34
CA GLY A 267 -18.27 -8.56 15.51
C GLY A 267 -19.05 -7.40 16.15
N HIS A 268 -18.37 -6.30 16.40
CA HIS A 268 -18.99 -5.10 16.98
C HIS A 268 -20.06 -4.50 16.08
N PHE A 269 -19.80 -4.43 14.76
CA PHE A 269 -20.81 -3.98 13.81
C PHE A 269 -22.02 -4.91 13.78
N SER A 270 -21.83 -6.23 13.88
CA SER A 270 -22.91 -7.19 13.95
C SER A 270 -23.82 -6.91 15.16
N GLU A 271 -23.25 -6.63 16.32
CA GLU A 271 -23.96 -6.30 17.55
C GLU A 271 -24.72 -4.96 17.43
N VAL A 272 -24.02 -3.89 17.07
CA VAL A 272 -24.60 -2.54 16.93
C VAL A 272 -25.70 -2.51 15.87
N LEU A 273 -25.50 -3.18 14.73
CA LEU A 273 -26.44 -3.19 13.62
C LEU A 273 -27.62 -4.18 13.85
N GLY A 274 -27.47 -5.14 14.76
CA GLY A 274 -28.47 -6.18 15.01
C GLY A 274 -28.62 -7.15 13.85
N VAL A 275 -27.51 -7.42 13.10
CA VAL A 275 -27.48 -8.35 11.97
C VAL A 275 -26.37 -9.36 12.16
N ARG A 276 -26.52 -10.58 11.60
CA ARG A 276 -25.50 -11.60 11.74
C ARG A 276 -24.25 -11.25 10.92
N LYS A 277 -23.07 -11.51 11.48
CA LYS A 277 -21.76 -11.27 10.83
C LYS A 277 -21.67 -11.89 9.42
N GLU A 278 -22.21 -13.10 9.26
CA GLU A 278 -22.19 -13.85 8.00
C GLU A 278 -23.06 -13.21 6.92
N GLU A 279 -24.04 -12.40 7.32
CA GLU A 279 -24.95 -11.69 6.41
C GLU A 279 -24.52 -10.25 6.11
N LEU A 280 -23.50 -9.74 6.82
CA LEU A 280 -23.04 -8.36 6.71
C LEU A 280 -21.86 -8.21 5.74
N CYS A 281 -21.99 -7.30 4.79
CA CYS A 281 -20.89 -6.77 3.98
C CYS A 281 -20.59 -5.35 4.45
N ILE A 282 -19.36 -5.08 4.90
CA ILE A 282 -18.87 -3.74 5.23
C ILE A 282 -18.09 -3.22 4.03
N ASP A 283 -18.42 -2.01 3.58
CA ASP A 283 -17.82 -1.36 2.41
C ASP A 283 -17.85 0.18 2.61
N LEU A 284 -17.23 0.64 3.69
CA LEU A 284 -17.18 2.07 4.03
C LEU A 284 -16.28 2.84 3.05
N TYR A 285 -15.27 2.18 2.50
CA TYR A 285 -14.39 2.77 1.49
C TYR A 285 -14.93 2.69 0.06
N GLY A 286 -16.05 1.97 -0.19
CA GLY A 286 -16.63 1.85 -1.52
C GLY A 286 -15.72 1.11 -2.52
N SER A 287 -14.92 0.17 -2.03
CA SER A 287 -13.95 -0.59 -2.83
C SER A 287 -14.46 -1.99 -3.23
N LYS A 288 -15.50 -2.49 -2.55
CA LYS A 288 -16.12 -3.77 -2.82
C LYS A 288 -17.19 -3.63 -3.89
N GLY A 289 -16.89 -3.75 -5.14
CA GLY A 289 -17.83 -3.60 -6.26
C GLY A 289 -19.08 -4.50 -6.18
N ASN A 290 -19.21 -5.36 -5.16
CA ASN A 290 -20.33 -6.23 -4.88
C ASN A 290 -20.42 -6.55 -3.38
N ARG A 291 -21.59 -7.03 -2.95
CA ARG A 291 -21.87 -7.40 -1.55
C ARG A 291 -21.32 -8.77 -1.13
N MET A 292 -20.57 -9.44 -1.97
CA MET A 292 -19.99 -10.77 -1.71
C MET A 292 -20.99 -11.83 -1.25
N GLY A 293 -22.20 -11.82 -1.84
CA GLY A 293 -23.28 -12.76 -1.48
C GLY A 293 -24.01 -12.43 -0.16
N ARG A 294 -23.64 -11.37 0.54
CA ARG A 294 -24.26 -10.98 1.82
C ARG A 294 -25.58 -10.29 1.61
N ARG A 295 -26.50 -10.42 2.57
CA ARG A 295 -27.82 -9.77 2.54
C ARG A 295 -27.75 -8.30 2.91
N TYR A 296 -27.03 -7.97 3.98
CA TYR A 296 -26.92 -6.62 4.47
C TYR A 296 -25.63 -5.97 3.95
N TRP A 297 -25.74 -4.74 3.47
CA TRP A 297 -24.61 -3.99 2.93
C TRP A 297 -24.49 -2.64 3.65
N LEU A 298 -23.43 -2.48 4.43
CA LEU A 298 -23.06 -1.24 5.08
C LEU A 298 -22.11 -0.47 4.16
N THR A 299 -22.59 0.62 3.57
CA THR A 299 -21.82 1.38 2.58
C THR A 299 -22.25 2.85 2.56
N ARG A 300 -21.40 3.69 1.97
CA ARG A 300 -21.72 5.09 1.69
C ARG A 300 -22.37 5.30 0.32
N GLU A 301 -22.39 4.26 -0.49
CA GLU A 301 -23.01 4.34 -1.80
C GLU A 301 -24.54 4.44 -1.68
N GLN A 302 -25.14 5.32 -2.49
CA GLN A 302 -26.59 5.46 -2.56
C GLN A 302 -27.17 4.41 -3.51
N LEU A 303 -27.70 3.36 -2.92
CA LEU A 303 -28.16 2.18 -3.65
C LEU A 303 -29.69 2.07 -3.63
N PRO A 304 -30.32 1.44 -4.65
CA PRO A 304 -31.77 1.29 -4.74
C PRO A 304 -32.29 0.13 -3.91
N PHE A 305 -31.95 0.08 -2.62
CA PHE A 305 -32.37 -0.93 -1.66
C PHE A 305 -33.01 -0.30 -0.43
N LYS A 306 -33.74 -1.12 0.35
CA LYS A 306 -34.33 -0.67 1.60
C LYS A 306 -33.26 -0.28 2.61
N VAL A 307 -33.26 0.98 3.04
CA VAL A 307 -32.45 1.44 4.16
C VAL A 307 -33.01 0.87 5.47
N VAL A 308 -32.17 0.16 6.21
CA VAL A 308 -32.50 -0.36 7.55
C VAL A 308 -32.08 0.64 8.62
N ARG A 309 -30.85 1.19 8.50
CA ARG A 309 -30.29 2.25 9.35
C ARG A 309 -29.43 3.19 8.51
N SER A 310 -29.20 4.40 8.99
CA SER A 310 -28.27 5.35 8.37
C SER A 310 -27.51 6.12 9.42
N TYR A 311 -26.28 6.55 9.07
CA TYR A 311 -25.35 7.21 9.96
C TYR A 311 -24.70 8.41 9.28
N ALA A 312 -24.12 9.30 10.08
CA ALA A 312 -23.37 10.47 9.63
C ALA A 312 -21.94 10.12 9.17
N LEU A 313 -21.23 11.16 8.70
CA LEU A 313 -19.79 11.20 8.46
C LEU A 313 -19.13 12.33 9.28
N GLU A 314 -19.41 12.36 10.58
CA GLU A 314 -18.95 13.43 11.48
C GLU A 314 -17.67 13.04 12.23
N MET A 315 -17.41 11.74 12.36
CA MET A 315 -16.24 11.22 13.09
C MET A 315 -15.21 10.59 12.14
N LYS A 316 -13.94 10.66 12.53
CA LYS A 316 -12.81 10.01 11.85
C LYS A 316 -12.06 9.13 12.86
N PRO A 317 -11.69 7.88 12.50
CA PRO A 317 -12.07 7.19 11.26
C PRO A 317 -13.58 6.90 11.16
N TRP A 318 -14.03 6.51 9.96
CA TRP A 318 -15.46 6.46 9.62
C TRP A 318 -16.24 5.39 10.37
N GLU A 319 -15.57 4.34 10.75
CA GLU A 319 -16.10 3.25 11.56
C GLU A 319 -16.75 3.77 12.84
N LEU A 320 -16.21 4.84 13.42
CA LEU A 320 -16.72 5.44 14.66
C LEU A 320 -18.14 5.98 14.52
N ASN A 321 -18.54 6.45 13.33
CA ASN A 321 -19.92 6.93 13.12
C ASN A 321 -20.95 5.81 13.30
N VAL A 322 -20.61 4.60 12.88
CA VAL A 322 -21.46 3.41 13.01
C VAL A 322 -21.39 2.86 14.43
N LEU A 323 -20.18 2.74 15.00
CA LEU A 323 -19.97 2.20 16.35
C LEU A 323 -20.65 3.05 17.44
N HIS A 324 -20.69 4.36 17.24
CA HIS A 324 -21.33 5.31 18.17
C HIS A 324 -22.73 5.73 17.74
N GLU A 325 -23.30 5.06 16.73
CA GLU A 325 -24.65 5.30 16.21
C GLU A 325 -24.95 6.78 15.92
N ILE A 326 -23.98 7.53 15.34
CA ILE A 326 -24.14 8.95 15.02
C ILE A 326 -25.16 9.08 13.89
N GLU A 327 -26.31 9.69 14.18
CA GLU A 327 -27.40 9.83 13.22
C GLU A 327 -27.03 10.72 12.04
N GLY A 328 -27.37 10.28 10.83
CA GLY A 328 -27.07 10.99 9.58
C GLY A 328 -27.59 10.26 8.36
N ARG A 329 -27.17 10.74 7.17
CA ARG A 329 -27.64 10.22 5.86
C ARG A 329 -26.50 9.99 4.88
N GLU A 330 -25.33 9.62 5.39
CA GLU A 330 -24.10 9.48 4.62
C GLU A 330 -23.60 8.04 4.56
N ILE A 331 -23.86 7.23 5.60
CA ILE A 331 -23.56 5.80 5.65
C ILE A 331 -24.90 5.06 5.80
N PHE A 332 -25.12 4.02 5.00
CA PHE A 332 -26.37 3.27 4.96
C PHE A 332 -26.14 1.79 5.21
N LEU A 333 -26.97 1.21 6.08
CA LEU A 333 -27.17 -0.23 6.15
C LEU A 333 -28.36 -0.58 5.29
N TYR A 334 -28.14 -1.27 4.19
CA TYR A 334 -29.17 -1.74 3.29
C TYR A 334 -29.57 -3.20 3.56
N ASP A 335 -30.87 -3.50 3.47
CA ASP A 335 -31.36 -4.86 3.18
C ASP A 335 -31.48 -5.03 1.66
N THR A 336 -30.56 -5.73 1.06
CA THR A 336 -30.50 -5.90 -0.40
C THR A 336 -31.52 -6.91 -0.95
N SER A 337 -32.26 -7.59 -0.07
CA SER A 337 -33.39 -8.44 -0.48
C SER A 337 -34.64 -7.63 -0.86
N VAL A 338 -34.69 -6.34 -0.51
CA VAL A 338 -35.83 -5.47 -0.73
C VAL A 338 -35.40 -4.26 -1.56
N GLY A 339 -35.92 -4.16 -2.79
CA GLY A 339 -35.73 -2.98 -3.64
C GLY A 339 -36.44 -1.75 -3.09
N ALA A 340 -35.83 -0.58 -3.24
CA ALA A 340 -36.42 0.71 -2.84
C ALA A 340 -35.85 1.85 -3.72
N LYS A 341 -36.43 3.06 -3.59
CA LYS A 341 -35.80 4.25 -4.18
C LYS A 341 -34.50 4.56 -3.43
N ARG A 342 -33.54 5.18 -4.14
CA ARG A 342 -32.32 5.70 -3.51
C ARG A 342 -32.67 6.67 -2.38
N PRO A 343 -31.89 6.70 -1.29
CA PRO A 343 -32.29 7.40 -0.05
C PRO A 343 -32.50 8.90 -0.23
N HIS A 344 -31.67 9.60 -0.95
CA HIS A 344 -31.79 11.05 -1.22
C HIS A 344 -30.77 11.51 -2.26
N GLU A 345 -30.83 12.76 -2.67
CA GLU A 345 -29.78 13.39 -3.48
C GLU A 345 -28.48 13.51 -2.65
N PRO A 346 -27.32 13.28 -3.26
CA PRO A 346 -26.05 13.40 -2.57
C PRO A 346 -25.81 14.85 -2.12
N ASP A 347 -25.34 15.01 -0.90
CA ASP A 347 -24.74 16.26 -0.45
C ASP A 347 -23.36 16.39 -1.11
N ASN A 348 -23.30 17.18 -2.17
CA ASN A 348 -22.09 17.34 -2.96
C ASN A 348 -20.99 18.10 -2.21
N ASP A 349 -21.34 18.98 -1.29
CA ASP A 349 -20.38 19.74 -0.49
C ASP A 349 -19.71 18.81 0.54
N LYS A 350 -20.47 18.06 1.31
CA LYS A 350 -19.91 17.01 2.19
C LYS A 350 -19.08 15.98 1.44
N LYS A 351 -19.51 15.61 0.24
CA LYS A 351 -18.77 14.67 -0.59
C LYS A 351 -17.46 15.26 -1.08
N ALA A 352 -17.45 16.53 -1.45
CA ALA A 352 -16.24 17.24 -1.87
C ALA A 352 -15.25 17.41 -0.70
N ASP A 353 -15.70 17.84 0.47
CA ASP A 353 -14.90 17.98 1.68
C ASP A 353 -14.26 16.66 2.09
N TYR A 354 -15.02 15.59 1.96
CA TYR A 354 -14.59 14.25 2.23
C TYR A 354 -13.45 13.79 1.27
N TYR A 355 -13.59 14.03 -0.03
CA TYR A 355 -12.56 13.71 -1.03
C TYR A 355 -11.30 14.54 -0.85
N LEU A 356 -11.45 15.80 -0.49
CA LEU A 356 -10.33 16.70 -0.35
C LEU A 356 -9.61 16.58 0.99
N TYR A 357 -10.17 15.82 1.94
CA TYR A 357 -9.63 15.66 3.29
C TYR A 357 -9.33 16.99 4.00
N SER A 358 -9.94 18.04 3.49
CA SER A 358 -9.64 19.40 3.92
C SER A 358 -10.91 20.14 4.19
N THR A 359 -10.81 20.99 5.10
CA THR A 359 -11.90 21.71 5.68
C THR A 359 -12.30 22.95 4.92
N ASP A 360 -11.52 23.50 4.04
CA ASP A 360 -11.82 24.82 3.45
C ASP A 360 -11.08 25.06 2.14
N LEU A 361 -11.10 24.08 1.22
CA LEU A 361 -10.55 24.30 -0.10
C LEU A 361 -11.59 25.00 -0.99
N ASP A 362 -11.29 26.21 -1.37
CA ASP A 362 -12.05 26.92 -2.41
C ASP A 362 -11.99 26.11 -3.72
N VAL A 363 -13.12 25.49 -4.07
CA VAL A 363 -13.26 24.67 -5.28
C VAL A 363 -12.89 25.46 -6.55
N ARG A 364 -13.09 26.79 -6.56
CA ARG A 364 -12.71 27.66 -7.68
C ARG A 364 -11.19 27.72 -7.85
N SER A 365 -10.44 27.77 -6.75
CA SER A 365 -8.98 27.73 -6.76
C SER A 365 -8.47 26.39 -7.29
N ILE A 366 -9.06 25.27 -6.86
CA ILE A 366 -8.69 23.93 -7.36
C ILE A 366 -8.99 23.80 -8.86
N LEU A 367 -10.15 24.24 -9.30
CA LEU A 367 -10.52 24.24 -10.72
C LEU A 367 -9.56 25.13 -11.54
N ARG A 368 -9.23 26.32 -11.03
CA ARG A 368 -8.27 27.23 -11.67
C ARG A 368 -6.90 26.55 -11.83
N GLU A 369 -6.36 25.95 -10.77
CA GLU A 369 -5.07 25.25 -10.82
C GLU A 369 -5.10 24.05 -11.77
N LYS A 370 -6.19 23.27 -11.77
CA LYS A 370 -6.36 22.18 -12.75
C LYS A 370 -6.40 22.67 -14.19
N VAL A 371 -7.12 23.75 -14.47
CA VAL A 371 -7.18 24.36 -15.81
C VAL A 371 -5.80 24.88 -16.21
N MET A 372 -5.11 25.62 -15.32
CA MET A 372 -3.76 26.11 -15.58
C MET A 372 -2.78 24.98 -15.85
N LYS A 373 -2.82 23.90 -15.06
CA LYS A 373 -2.01 22.71 -15.31
C LYS A 373 -2.29 22.10 -16.68
N THR A 374 -3.56 21.95 -17.06
CA THR A 374 -3.93 21.40 -18.37
C THR A 374 -3.42 22.27 -19.52
N LEU A 375 -3.46 23.61 -19.38
CA LEU A 375 -2.91 24.54 -20.36
C LEU A 375 -1.39 24.44 -20.46
N VAL A 376 -0.70 24.31 -19.33
CA VAL A 376 0.76 24.13 -19.29
C VAL A 376 1.14 22.80 -19.94
N ASP A 377 0.46 21.70 -19.60
CA ASP A 377 0.70 20.36 -20.17
C ASP A 377 0.45 20.38 -21.69
N ALA A 378 -0.61 21.06 -22.16
CA ALA A 378 -0.89 21.22 -23.59
C ALA A 378 0.19 22.05 -24.28
N LYS A 379 0.68 23.13 -23.66
CA LYS A 379 1.79 23.94 -24.19
C LYS A 379 3.07 23.10 -24.32
N HIS A 380 3.44 22.32 -23.32
CA HIS A 380 4.60 21.41 -23.40
C HIS A 380 4.43 20.34 -24.47
N ALA A 381 3.22 19.79 -24.64
CA ALA A 381 2.95 18.81 -25.71
C ALA A 381 3.07 19.39 -27.12
N VAL A 382 2.76 20.69 -27.30
CA VAL A 382 2.81 21.38 -28.60
C VAL A 382 4.19 21.98 -28.88
N PHE A 383 4.88 22.50 -27.89
CA PHE A 383 6.12 23.25 -28.05
C PHE A 383 7.38 22.53 -27.51
N GLY A 384 7.23 21.49 -26.72
CA GLY A 384 8.36 20.73 -26.15
C GLY A 384 9.03 19.73 -27.10
N GLN A 385 8.63 19.66 -28.37
CA GLN A 385 9.28 18.86 -29.42
C GLN A 385 10.41 19.58 -30.16
N ASN A 386 10.73 20.81 -29.78
CA ASN A 386 11.72 21.64 -30.50
C ASN A 386 12.99 21.94 -29.69
N GLU A 387 13.22 21.29 -28.58
CA GLU A 387 14.48 21.39 -27.80
C GLU A 387 15.02 19.99 -27.48
N GLU A 388 15.46 19.26 -28.52
CA GLU A 388 16.47 18.20 -28.48
C GLU A 388 17.50 18.44 -29.60
#